data_0b2a0ba65bab67a5389dccc49f2d6f21
#
_entry.id   0b2a0ba65bab67a5389dccc49f2d6f21
#
_cell.length_a   1.000
_cell.length_b   1.000
_cell.length_c   1.000
_cell.angle_alpha   90.00
_cell.angle_beta   90.00
_cell.angle_gamma   90.00
#
_symmetry.space_group_name_H-M   'P 1'
#
loop_
_entity.id
_entity.type
_entity.pdbx_description
1 polymer ?
#
loop_
_entity_poly.entity_id
_entity_poly.type
_entity_poly.pdbx_seq_one_letter_code
_entity_poly.pdbx_strand_id
1 'polypeptide(L)'
;MSVSLYDASVGHFLQSLSAVSGYLDKGRSHCEENSIDLNEIVETRLYPDMLPFRFQIIQVASHSLSAVKGALSGEYMPGPASEDLDYKALQDLVAEAHSGLQKVTREAVNGAEGNEVRTPWWTFTAEGFLMSFSLPSFYFHVTTAYDILRHKGVPVGKMDYLGKVDIKT
;
A
#
# COMPACT_ATOMS: atom_id res chain seq x y z
N MET A 1 13.57 -23.23 8.17
CA MET A 1 12.79 -22.16 8.83
C MET A 1 11.51 -22.01 8.03
N SER A 2 10.35 -22.07 8.66
CA SER A 2 9.06 -21.71 8.04
C SER A 2 8.96 -20.18 8.01
N VAL A 3 8.45 -19.64 6.92
CA VAL A 3 8.11 -18.21 6.81
C VAL A 3 6.88 -17.98 7.70
N SER A 4 6.94 -17.03 8.64
CA SER A 4 5.82 -16.71 9.52
C SER A 4 4.78 -15.83 8.79
N LEU A 5 3.55 -15.76 9.31
CA LEU A 5 2.51 -14.87 8.78
C LEU A 5 2.97 -13.41 8.80
N TYR A 6 3.67 -12.99 9.87
CA TYR A 6 4.27 -11.66 9.94
C TYR A 6 5.27 -11.41 8.79
N ASP A 7 6.21 -12.33 8.55
CA ASP A 7 7.21 -12.15 7.49
C ASP A 7 6.56 -12.11 6.11
N ALA A 8 5.57 -12.98 5.87
CA ALA A 8 4.86 -13.08 4.60
C ALA A 8 3.92 -11.87 4.33
N SER A 9 3.51 -11.12 5.36
CA SER A 9 2.59 -9.99 5.23
C SER A 9 3.24 -8.67 5.64
N VAL A 10 3.42 -8.41 6.94
CA VAL A 10 3.92 -7.13 7.48
C VAL A 10 5.31 -6.81 6.94
N GLY A 11 6.20 -7.80 6.84
CA GLY A 11 7.54 -7.64 6.26
C GLY A 11 7.47 -7.09 4.82
N HIS A 12 6.60 -7.66 3.99
CA HIS A 12 6.39 -7.22 2.62
C HIS A 12 5.71 -5.85 2.53
N PHE A 13 4.73 -5.57 3.38
CA PHE A 13 4.10 -4.24 3.44
C PHE A 13 5.11 -3.15 3.79
N LEU A 14 5.96 -3.37 4.80
CA LEU A 14 6.98 -2.39 5.21
C LEU A 14 7.98 -2.09 4.10
N GLN A 15 8.49 -3.14 3.42
CA GLN A 15 9.39 -2.97 2.29
C GLN A 15 8.74 -2.15 1.18
N SER A 16 7.53 -2.52 0.77
CA SER A 16 6.84 -1.86 -0.34
C SER A 16 6.38 -0.45 0.01
N LEU A 17 5.90 -0.18 1.25
CA LEU A 17 5.53 1.17 1.67
C LEU A 17 6.73 2.12 1.68
N SER A 18 7.93 1.63 2.05
CA SER A 18 9.16 2.41 1.93
C SER A 18 9.47 2.75 0.46
N ALA A 19 9.27 1.80 -0.45
CA ALA A 19 9.42 2.02 -1.89
C ALA A 19 8.38 3.02 -2.44
N VAL A 20 7.11 2.87 -2.01
CA VAL A 20 6.01 3.80 -2.36
C VAL A 20 6.35 5.22 -1.93
N SER A 21 6.81 5.43 -0.69
CA SER A 21 7.26 6.74 -0.21
C SER A 21 8.35 7.32 -1.12
N GLY A 22 9.35 6.52 -1.48
CA GLY A 22 10.45 6.95 -2.35
C GLY A 22 9.99 7.37 -3.75
N TYR A 23 9.09 6.61 -4.39
CA TYR A 23 8.61 6.99 -5.72
C TYR A 23 7.58 8.14 -5.67
N LEU A 24 6.85 8.34 -4.56
CA LEU A 24 6.04 9.54 -4.35
C LEU A 24 6.92 10.80 -4.25
N ASP A 25 8.05 10.73 -3.54
CA ASP A 25 8.99 11.84 -3.45
C ASP A 25 9.58 12.19 -4.82
N LYS A 26 9.94 11.18 -5.62
CA LYS A 26 10.37 11.37 -7.01
C LYS A 26 9.28 11.99 -7.89
N GLY A 27 8.03 11.55 -7.72
CA GLY A 27 6.88 12.13 -8.43
C GLY A 27 6.70 13.61 -8.12
N ARG A 28 6.77 13.97 -6.85
CA ARG A 28 6.70 15.36 -6.41
C ARG A 28 7.83 16.21 -7.00
N SER A 29 9.10 15.76 -6.86
CA SER A 29 10.26 16.49 -7.39
C SER A 29 10.16 16.68 -8.90
N HIS A 30 9.75 15.65 -9.63
CA HIS A 30 9.54 15.72 -11.07
C HIS A 30 8.49 16.77 -11.46
N CYS A 31 7.37 16.82 -10.74
CA CYS A 31 6.32 17.83 -10.99
C CYS A 31 6.81 19.24 -10.70
N GLU A 32 7.52 19.45 -9.58
CA GLU A 32 8.10 20.74 -9.21
C GLU A 32 9.11 21.22 -10.27
N GLU A 33 10.02 20.36 -10.72
CA GLU A 33 11.05 20.67 -11.74
C GLU A 33 10.46 20.99 -13.12
N ASN A 34 9.33 20.37 -13.47
CA ASN A 34 8.70 20.53 -14.80
C ASN A 34 7.46 21.44 -14.77
N SER A 35 7.16 22.12 -13.65
CA SER A 35 6.00 22.97 -13.48
C SER A 35 4.67 22.26 -13.78
N ILE A 36 4.56 20.98 -13.40
CA ILE A 36 3.35 20.17 -13.51
C ILE A 36 2.53 20.33 -12.22
N ASP A 37 1.23 20.58 -12.34
CA ASP A 37 0.35 20.61 -11.17
C ASP A 37 0.22 19.21 -10.55
N LEU A 38 0.53 19.09 -9.26
CA LEU A 38 0.39 17.83 -8.52
C LEU A 38 -1.05 17.28 -8.53
N ASN A 39 -2.05 18.17 -8.61
CA ASN A 39 -3.46 17.75 -8.74
C ASN A 39 -3.70 17.01 -10.06
N GLU A 40 -2.97 17.29 -11.12
CA GLU A 40 -3.06 16.53 -12.36
C GLU A 40 -2.65 15.06 -12.15
N ILE A 41 -1.60 14.82 -11.36
CA ILE A 41 -1.20 13.45 -10.98
C ILE A 41 -2.27 12.80 -10.12
N VAL A 42 -2.75 13.50 -9.09
CA VAL A 42 -3.75 12.99 -8.13
C VAL A 42 -5.02 12.51 -8.84
N GLU A 43 -5.46 13.22 -9.88
CA GLU A 43 -6.66 12.89 -10.66
C GLU A 43 -6.40 11.95 -11.85
N THR A 44 -5.14 11.63 -12.14
CA THR A 44 -4.80 10.77 -13.28
C THR A 44 -5.33 9.35 -13.08
N ARG A 45 -5.98 8.83 -14.12
CA ARG A 45 -6.44 7.44 -14.23
C ARG A 45 -5.59 6.71 -15.26
N LEU A 46 -5.21 5.47 -14.99
CA LEU A 46 -4.48 4.64 -15.95
C LEU A 46 -5.36 4.31 -17.17
N TYR A 47 -6.65 4.10 -16.95
CA TYR A 47 -7.68 3.93 -17.98
C TYR A 47 -8.96 4.66 -17.56
N PRO A 48 -9.83 5.13 -18.49
CA PRO A 48 -10.97 5.98 -18.16
C PRO A 48 -11.94 5.43 -17.12
N ASP A 49 -12.16 4.12 -17.06
CA ASP A 49 -13.04 3.46 -16.10
C ASP A 49 -12.36 3.00 -14.81
N MET A 50 -11.02 3.18 -14.70
CA MET A 50 -10.27 2.94 -13.47
C MET A 50 -10.38 4.13 -12.53
N LEU A 51 -10.25 3.88 -11.22
CA LEU A 51 -10.20 4.93 -10.21
C LEU A 51 -8.83 5.65 -10.23
N PRO A 52 -8.78 6.96 -9.84
CA PRO A 52 -7.61 7.80 -10.02
C PRO A 52 -6.45 7.43 -9.09
N PHE A 53 -5.29 8.06 -9.32
CA PHE A 53 -4.06 7.86 -8.53
C PHE A 53 -4.28 7.97 -7.03
N ARG A 54 -5.04 8.99 -6.56
CA ARG A 54 -5.35 9.13 -5.14
C ARG A 54 -6.00 7.89 -4.54
N PHE A 55 -6.95 7.29 -5.27
CA PHE A 55 -7.59 6.06 -4.82
C PHE A 55 -6.59 4.92 -4.67
N GLN A 56 -5.65 4.79 -5.60
CA GLN A 56 -4.63 3.74 -5.53
C GLN A 56 -3.82 3.88 -4.24
N ILE A 57 -3.38 5.10 -3.88
CA ILE A 57 -2.60 5.33 -2.67
C ILE A 57 -3.45 5.14 -1.39
N ILE A 58 -4.71 5.56 -1.38
CA ILE A 58 -5.63 5.28 -0.25
C ILE A 58 -5.73 3.76 -0.03
N GLN A 59 -5.88 2.98 -1.10
CA GLN A 59 -5.99 1.52 -1.00
C GLN A 59 -4.65 0.86 -0.62
N VAL A 60 -3.51 1.42 -0.97
CA VAL A 60 -2.20 0.98 -0.47
C VAL A 60 -2.15 1.05 1.06
N ALA A 61 -2.57 2.16 1.66
CA ALA A 61 -2.64 2.29 3.13
C ALA A 61 -3.70 1.36 3.74
N SER A 62 -4.86 1.23 3.11
CA SER A 62 -5.96 0.38 3.56
C SER A 62 -5.57 -1.10 3.56
N HIS A 63 -5.02 -1.61 2.45
CA HIS A 63 -4.61 -3.01 2.31
C HIS A 63 -3.28 -3.33 3.01
N SER A 64 -2.65 -2.39 3.68
CA SER A 64 -1.50 -2.62 4.54
C SER A 64 -1.85 -2.45 6.03
N LEU A 65 -1.79 -1.24 6.58
CA LEU A 65 -2.01 -1.00 8.01
C LEU A 65 -3.42 -1.37 8.46
N SER A 66 -4.46 -0.93 7.72
CA SER A 66 -5.85 -1.20 8.13
C SER A 66 -6.17 -2.68 8.01
N ALA A 67 -5.61 -3.37 7.01
CA ALA A 67 -5.77 -4.81 6.87
C ALA A 67 -5.11 -5.60 8.01
N VAL A 68 -3.91 -5.23 8.43
CA VAL A 68 -3.25 -5.88 9.59
C VAL A 68 -4.03 -5.60 10.87
N LYS A 69 -4.49 -4.36 11.10
CA LYS A 69 -5.38 -4.05 12.23
C LYS A 69 -6.67 -4.88 12.18
N GLY A 70 -7.27 -5.03 11.00
CA GLY A 70 -8.46 -5.85 10.80
C GLY A 70 -8.22 -7.34 11.10
N ALA A 71 -7.07 -7.88 10.68
CA ALA A 71 -6.69 -9.26 11.00
C ALA A 71 -6.53 -9.48 12.51
N LEU A 72 -6.07 -8.46 13.24
CA LEU A 72 -5.90 -8.52 14.70
C LEU A 72 -7.23 -8.31 15.46
N SER A 73 -8.13 -7.48 14.93
CA SER A 73 -9.40 -7.15 15.60
C SER A 73 -10.58 -8.06 15.20
N GLY A 74 -10.44 -8.82 14.11
CA GLY A 74 -11.51 -9.67 13.56
C GLY A 74 -12.46 -8.95 12.59
N GLU A 75 -12.22 -7.67 12.25
CA GLU A 75 -13.08 -6.91 11.35
C GLU A 75 -12.25 -5.96 10.47
N TYR A 76 -12.52 -5.97 9.16
CA TYR A 76 -11.88 -5.08 8.20
C TYR A 76 -12.93 -4.34 7.37
N MET A 77 -12.77 -3.02 7.31
CA MET A 77 -13.50 -2.15 6.39
C MET A 77 -12.50 -1.50 5.44
N PRO A 78 -12.72 -1.58 4.12
CA PRO A 78 -11.83 -0.92 3.15
C PRO A 78 -11.85 0.59 3.33
N GLY A 79 -10.75 1.23 2.95
CA GLY A 79 -10.67 2.69 2.91
C GLY A 79 -11.72 3.29 1.98
N PRO A 80 -12.11 4.54 2.20
CA PRO A 80 -13.14 5.21 1.40
C PRO A 80 -12.73 5.32 -0.08
N ALA A 81 -13.70 5.18 -0.97
CA ALA A 81 -13.46 5.30 -2.42
C ALA A 81 -13.28 6.77 -2.87
N SER A 82 -13.70 7.73 -2.07
CA SER A 82 -13.79 9.15 -2.43
C SER A 82 -13.37 10.07 -1.30
N GLU A 83 -12.09 10.03 -0.90
CA GLU A 83 -11.51 11.12 -0.11
C GLU A 83 -10.85 12.12 -1.06
N ASP A 84 -11.10 13.42 -0.81
CA ASP A 84 -10.45 14.51 -1.54
C ASP A 84 -9.12 14.83 -0.86
N LEU A 85 -8.11 13.98 -1.12
CA LEU A 85 -6.77 14.13 -0.59
C LEU A 85 -5.84 14.70 -1.67
N ASP A 86 -5.09 15.74 -1.32
CA ASP A 86 -4.02 16.26 -2.15
C ASP A 86 -2.78 15.34 -2.12
N TYR A 87 -1.80 15.64 -2.96
CA TYR A 87 -0.58 14.83 -3.07
C TYR A 87 0.19 14.72 -1.75
N LYS A 88 0.24 15.81 -0.97
CA LYS A 88 0.92 15.80 0.34
C LYS A 88 0.21 14.91 1.34
N ALA A 89 -1.11 14.98 1.40
CA ALA A 89 -1.92 14.13 2.26
C ALA A 89 -1.75 12.64 1.90
N LEU A 90 -1.60 12.31 0.62
CA LEU A 90 -1.29 10.93 0.18
C LEU A 90 0.09 10.47 0.66
N GLN A 91 1.12 11.34 0.61
CA GLN A 91 2.44 11.03 1.18
C GLN A 91 2.35 10.78 2.69
N ASP A 92 1.61 11.62 3.42
CA ASP A 92 1.41 11.48 4.87
C ASP A 92 0.69 10.18 5.22
N LEU A 93 -0.32 9.80 4.44
CA LEU A 93 -1.06 8.55 4.61
C LEU A 93 -0.14 7.32 4.49
N VAL A 94 0.76 7.31 3.51
CA VAL A 94 1.75 6.23 3.34
C VAL A 94 2.73 6.20 4.51
N ALA A 95 3.22 7.37 4.95
CA ALA A 95 4.12 7.47 6.09
C ALA A 95 3.46 7.00 7.40
N GLU A 96 2.18 7.33 7.61
CA GLU A 96 1.38 6.86 8.75
C GLU A 96 1.20 5.33 8.69
N ALA A 97 0.87 4.78 7.53
CA ALA A 97 0.74 3.34 7.35
C ALA A 97 2.05 2.61 7.67
N HIS A 98 3.18 3.11 7.16
CA HIS A 98 4.50 2.55 7.44
C HIS A 98 4.84 2.60 8.94
N SER A 99 4.72 3.77 9.57
CA SER A 99 5.03 3.95 11.00
C SER A 99 4.08 3.17 11.92
N GLY A 100 2.83 3.01 11.51
CA GLY A 100 1.86 2.18 12.21
C GLY A 100 2.23 0.70 12.19
N LEU A 101 2.64 0.18 11.03
CA LEU A 101 3.07 -1.21 10.88
C LEU A 101 4.36 -1.53 11.64
N GLN A 102 5.28 -0.57 11.76
CA GLN A 102 6.50 -0.75 12.60
C GLN A 102 6.20 -1.01 14.08
N LYS A 103 5.02 -0.64 14.57
CA LYS A 103 4.57 -0.87 15.95
C LYS A 103 3.89 -2.22 16.15
N VAL A 104 3.58 -2.92 15.05
CA VAL A 104 2.93 -4.24 15.11
C VAL A 104 3.98 -5.30 15.41
N THR A 105 3.72 -6.15 16.42
CA THR A 105 4.67 -7.19 16.82
C THR A 105 4.45 -8.50 16.06
N ARG A 106 5.52 -9.29 15.94
CA ARG A 106 5.46 -10.63 15.32
C ARG A 106 4.51 -11.56 16.06
N GLU A 107 4.55 -11.50 17.39
CA GLU A 107 3.72 -12.32 18.26
C GLU A 107 2.23 -12.06 18.03
N ALA A 108 1.85 -10.78 17.89
CA ALA A 108 0.46 -10.41 17.63
C ALA A 108 -0.04 -10.98 16.30
N VAL A 109 0.71 -10.79 15.21
CA VAL A 109 0.28 -11.24 13.89
C VAL A 109 0.28 -12.75 13.77
N ASN A 110 1.33 -13.43 14.25
CA ASN A 110 1.41 -14.88 14.21
C ASN A 110 0.37 -15.53 15.14
N GLY A 111 0.06 -14.89 16.27
CA GLY A 111 -0.98 -15.34 17.19
C GLY A 111 -2.41 -15.15 16.68
N ALA A 112 -2.60 -14.40 15.59
CA ALA A 112 -3.91 -14.20 14.96
C ALA A 112 -4.27 -15.32 13.96
N GLU A 113 -3.35 -16.21 13.61
CA GLU A 113 -3.62 -17.33 12.71
C GLU A 113 -4.85 -18.12 13.15
N GLY A 114 -5.76 -18.42 12.22
CA GLY A 114 -7.02 -19.09 12.45
C GLY A 114 -8.15 -18.21 13.01
N ASN A 115 -7.89 -16.99 13.45
CA ASN A 115 -8.93 -16.06 13.89
C ASN A 115 -9.82 -15.64 12.72
N GLU A 116 -11.12 -15.45 12.99
CA GLU A 116 -12.08 -14.96 12.02
C GLU A 116 -11.87 -13.48 11.72
N VAL A 117 -11.90 -13.11 10.43
CA VAL A 117 -11.89 -11.72 9.95
C VAL A 117 -13.11 -11.49 9.07
N ARG A 118 -13.98 -10.59 9.47
CA ARG A 118 -15.19 -10.19 8.72
C ARG A 118 -14.90 -8.98 7.86
N THR A 119 -15.38 -9.05 6.62
CA THR A 119 -15.38 -7.93 5.68
C THR A 119 -16.82 -7.68 5.21
N PRO A 120 -17.14 -6.59 4.50
CA PRO A 120 -18.49 -6.37 3.96
C PRO A 120 -18.99 -7.46 3.02
N TRP A 121 -18.09 -8.26 2.45
CA TRP A 121 -18.43 -9.24 1.41
C TRP A 121 -18.21 -10.69 1.83
N TRP A 122 -17.17 -10.95 2.63
CA TRP A 122 -16.73 -12.31 2.97
C TRP A 122 -16.17 -12.39 4.38
N THR A 123 -16.15 -13.59 4.91
CA THR A 123 -15.47 -13.94 6.14
C THR A 123 -14.27 -14.83 5.81
N PHE A 124 -13.13 -14.54 6.42
CA PHE A 124 -11.86 -15.23 6.21
C PHE A 124 -11.29 -15.73 7.55
N THR A 125 -10.25 -16.57 7.50
CA THR A 125 -9.25 -16.62 8.57
C THR A 125 -8.26 -15.46 8.40
N ALA A 126 -7.55 -15.07 9.46
CA ALA A 126 -6.61 -13.95 9.41
C ALA A 126 -5.52 -14.14 8.33
N GLU A 127 -4.94 -15.35 8.26
CA GLU A 127 -3.97 -15.71 7.22
C GLU A 127 -4.60 -15.73 5.83
N GLY A 128 -5.82 -16.25 5.69
CA GLY A 128 -6.56 -16.23 4.43
C GLY A 128 -6.84 -14.82 3.95
N PHE A 129 -7.28 -13.94 4.85
CA PHE A 129 -7.52 -12.53 4.57
C PHE A 129 -6.24 -11.80 4.12
N LEU A 130 -5.15 -11.92 4.90
CA LEU A 130 -3.89 -11.24 4.57
C LEU A 130 -3.26 -11.76 3.28
N MET A 131 -3.23 -13.08 3.06
CA MET A 131 -2.48 -13.68 1.97
C MET A 131 -3.26 -13.77 0.66
N SER A 132 -4.59 -14.04 0.70
CA SER A 132 -5.38 -14.26 -0.52
C SER A 132 -6.17 -13.03 -0.97
N PHE A 133 -6.38 -12.05 -0.09
CA PHE A 133 -7.14 -10.85 -0.41
C PHE A 133 -6.30 -9.57 -0.25
N SER A 134 -5.76 -9.32 0.94
CA SER A 134 -5.12 -8.04 1.24
C SER A 134 -3.80 -7.85 0.48
N LEU A 135 -2.90 -8.82 0.54
CA LEU A 135 -1.59 -8.72 -0.11
C LEU A 135 -1.69 -8.62 -1.65
N PRO A 136 -2.50 -9.44 -2.35
CA PRO A 136 -2.72 -9.26 -3.79
C PRO A 136 -3.33 -7.89 -4.14
N SER A 137 -4.32 -7.41 -3.38
CA SER A 137 -4.94 -6.10 -3.58
C SER A 137 -3.93 -4.98 -3.34
N PHE A 138 -3.13 -5.07 -2.30
CA PHE A 138 -2.05 -4.14 -2.02
C PHE A 138 -1.08 -4.00 -3.21
N TYR A 139 -0.56 -5.11 -3.73
CA TYR A 139 0.35 -5.07 -4.88
C TYR A 139 -0.32 -4.57 -6.15
N PHE A 140 -1.59 -4.88 -6.37
CA PHE A 140 -2.36 -4.31 -7.47
C PHE A 140 -2.36 -2.77 -7.40
N HIS A 141 -2.66 -2.19 -6.24
CA HIS A 141 -2.70 -0.74 -6.06
C HIS A 141 -1.32 -0.08 -6.09
N VAL A 142 -0.29 -0.71 -5.50
CA VAL A 142 1.10 -0.25 -5.58
C VAL A 142 1.58 -0.19 -7.02
N THR A 143 1.31 -1.24 -7.81
CA THR A 143 1.72 -1.33 -9.21
C THR A 143 0.96 -0.30 -10.06
N THR A 144 -0.35 -0.19 -9.88
CA THR A 144 -1.17 0.78 -10.62
C THR A 144 -0.72 2.22 -10.33
N ALA A 145 -0.39 2.57 -9.09
CA ALA A 145 0.14 3.88 -8.73
C ALA A 145 1.50 4.14 -9.39
N TYR A 146 2.41 3.14 -9.35
CA TYR A 146 3.70 3.21 -10.05
C TYR A 146 3.50 3.43 -11.56
N ASP A 147 2.61 2.68 -12.19
CA ASP A 147 2.34 2.76 -13.63
C ASP A 147 1.78 4.13 -14.02
N ILE A 148 0.91 4.72 -13.21
CA ILE A 148 0.41 6.09 -13.43
C ILE A 148 1.56 7.10 -13.40
N LEU A 149 2.44 7.06 -12.40
CA LEU A 149 3.61 7.95 -12.33
C LEU A 149 4.53 7.75 -13.53
N ARG A 150 4.79 6.50 -13.89
CA ARG A 150 5.65 6.18 -15.05
C ARG A 150 5.04 6.66 -16.36
N HIS A 151 3.73 6.48 -16.54
CA HIS A 151 2.97 6.98 -17.70
C HIS A 151 3.00 8.51 -17.80
N LYS A 152 3.00 9.21 -16.68
CA LYS A 152 3.09 10.68 -16.59
C LYS A 152 4.52 11.21 -16.74
N GLY A 153 5.50 10.35 -17.03
CA GLY A 153 6.88 10.73 -17.31
C GLY A 153 7.80 10.81 -16.08
N VAL A 154 7.31 10.47 -14.90
CA VAL A 154 8.16 10.44 -13.70
C VAL A 154 9.28 9.42 -13.89
N PRO A 155 10.58 9.77 -13.62
CA PRO A 155 11.73 8.90 -13.87
C PRO A 155 11.87 7.82 -12.77
N VAL A 156 10.84 6.99 -12.63
CA VAL A 156 10.85 5.81 -11.73
C VAL A 156 11.14 4.55 -12.53
N GLY A 157 11.85 3.60 -11.93
CA GLY A 157 12.20 2.32 -12.53
C GLY A 157 11.91 1.15 -11.58
N LYS A 158 12.17 -0.07 -12.03
CA LYS A 158 11.91 -1.29 -11.25
C LYS A 158 12.57 -1.28 -9.87
N MET A 159 13.75 -0.67 -9.73
CA MET A 159 14.44 -0.60 -8.44
C MET A 159 13.74 0.34 -7.46
N ASP A 160 13.08 1.40 -7.94
CA ASP A 160 12.25 2.27 -7.11
C ASP A 160 11.01 1.53 -6.60
N TYR A 161 10.44 0.64 -7.42
CA TYR A 161 9.32 -0.22 -7.04
C TYR A 161 9.71 -1.29 -6.02
N LEU A 162 10.86 -1.96 -6.22
CA LEU A 162 11.33 -3.02 -5.32
C LEU A 162 11.82 -2.47 -3.97
N GLY A 163 12.37 -1.25 -3.96
CA GLY A 163 13.00 -0.68 -2.79
C GLY A 163 14.24 -1.46 -2.35
N LYS A 164 14.39 -1.61 -1.03
CA LYS A 164 15.51 -2.35 -0.45
C LYS A 164 15.27 -3.85 -0.53
N VAL A 165 16.07 -4.54 -1.33
CA VAL A 165 16.04 -6.01 -1.47
C VAL A 165 17.00 -6.63 -0.46
N ASP A 166 16.56 -7.70 0.21
CA ASP A 166 17.39 -8.49 1.12
C ASP A 166 18.24 -9.47 0.29
N ILE A 167 19.51 -9.11 0.11
CA ILE A 167 20.48 -9.91 -0.65
C ILE A 167 21.51 -10.53 0.29
N LYS A 168 21.82 -11.79 0.07
CA LYS A 168 22.91 -12.46 0.77
C LYS A 168 24.24 -11.92 0.24
N THR A 169 25.01 -11.27 1.09
CA THR A 169 26.42 -10.85 0.85
C THR A 169 27.38 -11.95 1.25
#